data_c7eedcf23ebba47341c2716cdc8ea1c3
#
_entry.id   c7eedcf23ebba47341c2716cdc8ea1c3
#
_cell.length_a   1.000
_cell.length_b   1.000
_cell.length_c   1.000
_cell.angle_alpha   90.00
_cell.angle_beta   90.00
_cell.angle_gamma   90.00
#
_symmetry.space_group_name_H-M   'P 1'
#
loop_
_entity.id
_entity.type
_entity.pdbx_description
1 polymer ?
#
loop_
_entity_poly.entity_id
_entity_poly.type
_entity_poly.pdbx_seq_one_letter_code
_entity_poly.pdbx_strand_id
1 'polypeptide(L)'
;MNARINAKHGLPVTLQLITLFLLAFLLSLLGIFTRPIGSLSLFWPVNAILLGLLLRKPAYATPLGWLTTYLGMIAADLTTGEALPLVMWLNACNMSLIATGYGVMLLLPQSQRRMGKPQAILYMFTASLSGAAVASTLSILRSDSLYNNTVITAWLAWFSEQFSTNLLLLPVFLAAPRLKQLLRMQFNWPLRAGMPLLALLFSLIFSVYIGGPGAIAFPIPALLWCAVRYQLFTVTLLTLLTGMTEISSISANLMLYETPNNHNAFLDTLMSARLGIAMLVMGPLILASSIAVNRKLMRRLEHSANHDFLTGVLARSALTRKAGELLEHKYKSKEAVSLLLIDIDHFKLINDTHGHEVGDQALATFAHIVRRELRHDQLFGRLGGEDFAIMLPRALAAQGVALAEHLRQLVQKTDLYPGGKTPLKVTISVGVASLAMNEVKSLAQLMNMADIALYRAKSQGRNRVESFNAVSGNSVGHIVFK
;
A
#
# COMPACT_ATOMS: atom_id res chain seq x y z
N MET A 1 -12.32 -28.48 -10.37
CA MET A 1 -11.39 -28.47 -11.52
C MET A 1 -10.51 -27.20 -11.57
N ASN A 2 -10.33 -26.49 -10.44
CA ASN A 2 -9.56 -25.20 -10.37
C ASN A 2 -8.25 -25.27 -9.54
N ALA A 3 -7.72 -26.48 -9.29
CA ALA A 3 -6.49 -26.64 -8.49
C ALA A 3 -5.19 -26.79 -9.34
N ARG A 4 -5.27 -26.82 -10.67
CA ARG A 4 -4.10 -27.09 -11.54
C ARG A 4 -3.46 -25.87 -12.23
N ILE A 5 -3.97 -24.65 -12.05
CA ILE A 5 -3.48 -23.46 -12.81
C ILE A 5 -2.41 -22.65 -12.06
N ASN A 6 -2.16 -22.90 -10.76
CA ASN A 6 -1.17 -22.13 -9.99
C ASN A 6 0.22 -22.80 -9.81
N ALA A 7 0.52 -23.85 -10.52
CA ALA A 7 1.77 -24.65 -10.34
C ALA A 7 2.99 -24.14 -11.15
N LYS A 8 2.92 -23.03 -11.87
CA LYS A 8 3.95 -22.69 -12.88
C LYS A 8 5.09 -21.76 -12.45
N HIS A 9 5.19 -21.27 -11.18
CA HIS A 9 6.32 -20.40 -10.76
C HIS A 9 6.78 -20.60 -9.29
N GLY A 10 6.59 -21.75 -8.69
CA GLY A 10 7.18 -22.08 -7.39
C GLY A 10 8.58 -22.67 -7.54
N LEU A 11 9.52 -22.32 -6.64
CA LEU A 11 10.80 -23.02 -6.52
C LEU A 11 10.55 -24.52 -6.27
N PRO A 12 11.40 -25.44 -6.80
CA PRO A 12 11.33 -26.87 -6.47
C PRO A 12 11.38 -27.08 -4.96
N VAL A 13 10.68 -28.09 -4.45
CA VAL A 13 10.59 -28.37 -2.99
C VAL A 13 11.98 -28.51 -2.38
N THR A 14 12.90 -29.20 -3.04
CA THR A 14 14.29 -29.34 -2.61
C THR A 14 14.98 -28.00 -2.41
N LEU A 15 14.82 -27.06 -3.34
CA LEU A 15 15.41 -25.73 -3.24
C LEU A 15 14.76 -24.90 -2.13
N GLN A 16 13.46 -25.09 -1.87
CA GLN A 16 12.77 -24.47 -0.73
C GLN A 16 13.36 -24.95 0.61
N LEU A 17 13.59 -26.26 0.75
CA LEU A 17 14.17 -26.84 1.97
C LEU A 17 15.62 -26.38 2.18
N ILE A 18 16.44 -26.41 1.13
CA ILE A 18 17.82 -25.88 1.18
C ILE A 18 17.81 -24.42 1.61
N THR A 19 16.91 -23.61 1.06
CA THR A 19 16.78 -22.19 1.43
C THR A 19 16.41 -22.02 2.90
N LEU A 20 15.47 -22.83 3.42
CA LEU A 20 15.08 -22.79 4.84
C LEU A 20 16.25 -23.20 5.75
N PHE A 21 16.95 -24.29 5.42
CA PHE A 21 18.10 -24.75 6.18
C PHE A 21 19.19 -23.68 6.25
N LEU A 22 19.63 -23.17 5.10
CA LEU A 22 20.69 -22.17 5.02
C LEU A 22 20.31 -20.88 5.72
N LEU A 23 19.05 -20.45 5.56
CA LEU A 23 18.57 -19.24 6.24
C LEU A 23 18.56 -19.42 7.77
N ALA A 24 18.03 -20.54 8.27
CA ALA A 24 18.02 -20.85 9.69
C ALA A 24 19.45 -20.94 10.25
N PHE A 25 20.33 -21.63 9.54
CA PHE A 25 21.75 -21.78 9.90
C PHE A 25 22.48 -20.43 9.99
N LEU A 26 22.42 -19.63 8.92
CA LEU A 26 23.14 -18.34 8.85
C LEU A 26 22.61 -17.32 9.84
N LEU A 27 21.28 -17.27 10.05
CA LEU A 27 20.68 -16.35 11.01
C LEU A 27 20.97 -16.75 12.46
N SER A 28 21.05 -18.04 12.75
CA SER A 28 21.48 -18.53 14.07
C SER A 28 22.95 -18.19 14.32
N LEU A 29 23.84 -18.40 13.34
CA LEU A 29 25.23 -17.95 13.43
C LEU A 29 25.34 -16.46 13.69
N LEU A 30 24.56 -15.63 12.99
CA LEU A 30 24.52 -14.18 13.23
C LEU A 30 24.11 -13.87 14.68
N GLY A 31 23.10 -14.57 15.21
CA GLY A 31 22.70 -14.45 16.61
C GLY A 31 23.82 -14.82 17.57
N ILE A 32 24.54 -15.92 17.31
CA ILE A 32 25.67 -16.38 18.10
C ILE A 32 26.81 -15.34 18.11
N PHE A 33 27.16 -14.77 16.97
CA PHE A 33 28.21 -13.75 16.87
C PHE A 33 27.87 -12.45 17.61
N THR A 34 26.59 -12.19 17.87
CA THR A 34 26.15 -11.00 18.63
C THR A 34 26.05 -11.26 20.13
N ARG A 35 26.47 -12.43 20.64
CA ARG A 35 26.49 -12.73 22.07
C ARG A 35 27.68 -12.04 22.74
N PRO A 36 27.49 -11.15 23.73
CA PRO A 36 28.54 -10.75 24.62
C PRO A 36 29.00 -11.96 25.47
N ILE A 37 30.27 -11.99 25.85
CA ILE A 37 30.83 -13.09 26.63
C ILE A 37 30.01 -13.30 27.93
N GLY A 38 29.47 -14.52 28.11
CA GLY A 38 28.71 -14.91 29.31
C GLY A 38 27.26 -14.41 29.38
N SER A 39 26.68 -13.90 28.27
CA SER A 39 25.30 -13.38 28.25
C SER A 39 24.51 -13.86 27.04
N LEU A 40 23.18 -13.56 27.04
CA LEU A 40 22.31 -13.77 25.87
C LEU A 40 22.70 -12.85 24.73
N SER A 41 22.31 -13.22 23.49
CA SER A 41 22.55 -12.40 22.32
C SER A 41 21.93 -11.01 22.47
N LEU A 42 22.57 -9.99 21.90
CA LEU A 42 21.94 -8.67 21.77
C LEU A 42 20.70 -8.75 20.90
N PHE A 43 20.76 -9.57 19.86
CA PHE A 43 19.72 -9.80 18.87
C PHE A 43 19.68 -11.26 18.45
N TRP A 44 18.49 -11.89 18.49
CA TRP A 44 18.27 -13.24 18.00
C TRP A 44 17.33 -13.23 16.78
N PRO A 45 17.83 -12.93 15.58
CA PRO A 45 16.98 -12.57 14.44
C PRO A 45 16.23 -13.76 13.82
N VAL A 46 16.71 -14.99 14.04
CA VAL A 46 16.23 -16.18 13.35
C VAL A 46 14.73 -16.40 13.54
N ASN A 47 14.21 -16.25 14.75
CA ASN A 47 12.81 -16.53 15.06
C ASN A 47 11.85 -15.57 14.35
N ALA A 48 12.14 -14.26 14.39
CA ALA A 48 11.33 -13.23 13.75
C ALA A 48 11.33 -13.36 12.22
N ILE A 49 12.50 -13.65 11.63
CA ILE A 49 12.66 -13.74 10.18
C ILE A 49 11.97 -15.00 9.64
N LEU A 50 12.15 -16.14 10.30
CA LEU A 50 11.50 -17.39 9.90
C LEU A 50 9.99 -17.32 10.10
N LEU A 51 9.50 -16.77 11.21
CA LEU A 51 8.06 -16.52 11.40
C LEU A 51 7.51 -15.64 10.28
N GLY A 52 8.17 -14.53 9.97
CA GLY A 52 7.78 -13.63 8.88
C GLY A 52 7.78 -14.32 7.51
N LEU A 53 8.77 -15.17 7.23
CA LEU A 53 8.87 -15.94 5.99
C LEU A 53 7.72 -16.96 5.86
N LEU A 54 7.46 -17.75 6.89
CA LEU A 54 6.39 -18.75 6.91
C LEU A 54 5.01 -18.11 6.72
N LEU A 55 4.77 -16.96 7.36
CA LEU A 55 3.52 -16.20 7.20
C LEU A 55 3.35 -15.61 5.78
N ARG A 56 4.43 -15.20 5.14
CA ARG A 56 4.39 -14.64 3.77
C ARG A 56 4.32 -15.68 2.68
N LYS A 57 4.95 -16.85 2.90
CA LYS A 57 5.02 -17.96 1.95
C LYS A 57 4.56 -19.26 2.62
N PRO A 58 3.23 -19.47 2.73
CA PRO A 58 2.67 -20.65 3.39
C PRO A 58 3.16 -21.99 2.80
N ALA A 59 3.62 -21.99 1.56
CA ALA A 59 4.22 -23.18 0.94
C ALA A 59 5.47 -23.70 1.68
N TYR A 60 6.12 -22.88 2.50
CA TYR A 60 7.27 -23.26 3.33
C TYR A 60 6.83 -23.85 4.69
N ALA A 61 5.60 -23.62 5.12
CA ALA A 61 5.07 -24.10 6.40
C ALA A 61 4.57 -25.55 6.33
N THR A 62 5.35 -26.44 5.71
CA THR A 62 5.11 -27.90 5.66
C THR A 62 5.80 -28.59 6.82
N PRO A 63 5.37 -29.80 7.26
CA PRO A 63 6.08 -30.53 8.31
C PRO A 63 7.59 -30.68 8.04
N LEU A 64 7.95 -30.94 6.78
CA LEU A 64 9.35 -31.05 6.37
C LEU A 64 10.06 -29.68 6.44
N GLY A 65 9.38 -28.57 6.10
CA GLY A 65 9.91 -27.22 6.23
C GLY A 65 10.20 -26.85 7.70
N TRP A 66 9.32 -27.21 8.62
CA TRP A 66 9.53 -27.02 10.06
C TRP A 66 10.73 -27.84 10.57
N LEU A 67 10.81 -29.12 10.18
CA LEU A 67 11.95 -29.98 10.54
C LEU A 67 13.26 -29.44 9.99
N THR A 68 13.30 -29.01 8.74
CA THR A 68 14.49 -28.46 8.10
C THR A 68 14.96 -27.17 8.76
N THR A 69 14.03 -26.31 9.19
CA THR A 69 14.32 -25.10 9.96
C THR A 69 14.97 -25.44 11.30
N TYR A 70 14.40 -26.40 12.02
CA TYR A 70 14.93 -26.88 13.29
C TYR A 70 16.35 -27.46 13.15
N LEU A 71 16.57 -28.29 12.13
CA LEU A 71 17.90 -28.85 11.86
C LEU A 71 18.96 -27.79 11.50
N GLY A 72 18.54 -26.74 10.77
CA GLY A 72 19.44 -25.61 10.46
C GLY A 72 19.89 -24.84 11.70
N MET A 73 18.98 -24.61 12.66
CA MET A 73 19.31 -24.00 13.94
C MET A 73 20.27 -24.88 14.78
N ILE A 74 19.96 -26.18 14.90
CA ILE A 74 20.81 -27.14 15.59
C ILE A 74 22.23 -27.16 14.99
N ALA A 75 22.32 -27.23 13.67
CA ALA A 75 23.60 -27.27 12.98
C ALA A 75 24.47 -26.03 13.28
N ALA A 76 23.84 -24.84 13.40
CA ALA A 76 24.55 -23.62 13.77
C ALA A 76 25.08 -23.66 15.21
N ASP A 77 24.25 -24.04 16.20
CA ASP A 77 24.66 -24.08 17.60
C ASP A 77 25.72 -25.17 17.85
N LEU A 78 25.70 -26.29 17.12
CA LEU A 78 26.75 -27.31 17.21
C LEU A 78 28.15 -26.78 16.82
N THR A 79 28.24 -25.72 16.04
CA THR A 79 29.52 -25.09 15.68
C THR A 79 30.19 -24.42 16.89
N THR A 80 29.45 -24.17 17.97
CA THR A 80 29.99 -23.60 19.22
C THR A 80 30.56 -24.63 20.18
N GLY A 81 30.42 -25.91 19.86
CA GLY A 81 30.90 -27.02 20.72
C GLY A 81 29.97 -27.40 21.88
N GLU A 82 28.75 -26.86 21.89
CA GLU A 82 27.76 -27.18 22.92
C GLU A 82 27.24 -28.63 22.78
N ALA A 83 26.79 -29.21 23.90
CA ALA A 83 26.30 -30.58 23.94
C ALA A 83 24.98 -30.73 23.15
N LEU A 84 24.88 -31.75 22.29
CA LEU A 84 23.71 -31.99 21.43
C LEU A 84 22.35 -31.98 22.17
N PRO A 85 22.18 -32.58 23.37
CA PRO A 85 20.90 -32.53 24.09
C PRO A 85 20.51 -31.12 24.55
N LEU A 86 21.46 -30.26 24.83
CA LEU A 86 21.21 -28.85 25.19
C LEU A 86 20.81 -28.06 23.94
N VAL A 87 21.57 -28.20 22.87
CA VAL A 87 21.31 -27.54 21.58
C VAL A 87 19.89 -27.89 21.04
N MET A 88 19.53 -29.19 21.11
CA MET A 88 18.18 -29.62 20.73
C MET A 88 17.11 -28.95 21.59
N TRP A 89 17.30 -28.85 22.89
CA TRP A 89 16.33 -28.24 23.81
C TRP A 89 16.16 -26.75 23.54
N LEU A 90 17.24 -26.00 23.45
CA LEU A 90 17.21 -24.54 23.21
C LEU A 90 16.54 -24.21 21.86
N ASN A 91 16.82 -25.00 20.83
CA ASN A 91 16.18 -24.80 19.53
C ASN A 91 14.73 -25.29 19.51
N ALA A 92 14.34 -26.25 20.33
CA ALA A 92 12.93 -26.56 20.55
C ALA A 92 12.16 -25.39 21.19
N CYS A 93 12.78 -24.66 22.13
CA CYS A 93 12.22 -23.42 22.69
C CYS A 93 12.07 -22.35 21.60
N ASN A 94 13.07 -22.15 20.73
CA ASN A 94 12.97 -21.23 19.60
C ASN A 94 11.85 -21.61 18.62
N MET A 95 11.72 -22.90 18.30
CA MET A 95 10.65 -23.41 17.44
C MET A 95 9.26 -23.24 18.06
N SER A 96 9.14 -23.37 19.40
CA SER A 96 7.89 -23.13 20.11
C SER A 96 7.41 -21.67 19.99
N LEU A 97 8.35 -20.71 20.02
CA LEU A 97 8.03 -19.30 19.74
C LEU A 97 7.47 -19.12 18.33
N ILE A 98 8.17 -19.67 17.33
CA ILE A 98 7.76 -19.56 15.93
C ILE A 98 6.38 -20.21 15.74
N ALA A 99 6.15 -21.40 16.32
CA ALA A 99 4.90 -22.13 16.19
C ALA A 99 3.72 -21.39 16.87
N THR A 100 3.92 -20.89 18.09
CA THR A 100 2.91 -20.10 18.81
C THR A 100 2.59 -18.82 18.06
N GLY A 101 3.62 -18.05 17.67
CA GLY A 101 3.44 -16.83 16.90
C GLY A 101 2.76 -17.07 15.56
N TYR A 102 3.11 -18.15 14.85
CA TYR A 102 2.45 -18.56 13.61
C TYR A 102 0.97 -18.88 13.83
N GLY A 103 0.63 -19.67 14.87
CA GLY A 103 -0.74 -19.99 15.22
C GLY A 103 -1.60 -18.75 15.50
N VAL A 104 -1.10 -17.81 16.33
CA VAL A 104 -1.79 -16.56 16.62
C VAL A 104 -2.03 -15.74 15.36
N MET A 105 -1.03 -15.61 14.49
CA MET A 105 -1.17 -14.87 13.23
C MET A 105 -2.09 -15.55 12.23
N LEU A 106 -2.30 -16.86 12.31
CA LEU A 106 -3.28 -17.58 11.47
C LEU A 106 -4.74 -17.22 11.79
N LEU A 107 -5.03 -16.70 12.97
CA LEU A 107 -6.37 -16.18 13.32
C LEU A 107 -6.78 -15.00 12.43
N LEU A 108 -5.81 -14.30 11.82
CA LEU A 108 -6.08 -13.27 10.84
C LEU A 108 -6.27 -13.84 9.43
N PRO A 109 -7.21 -13.31 8.63
CA PRO A 109 -7.29 -13.60 7.20
C PRO A 109 -5.96 -13.30 6.49
N GLN A 110 -5.57 -14.13 5.52
CA GLN A 110 -4.29 -14.02 4.82
C GLN A 110 -4.03 -12.61 4.23
N SER A 111 -5.09 -11.94 3.75
CA SER A 111 -5.01 -10.58 3.20
C SER A 111 -4.62 -9.50 4.24
N GLN A 112 -4.81 -9.78 5.52
CA GLN A 112 -4.55 -8.83 6.62
C GLN A 112 -3.19 -9.08 7.29
N ARG A 113 -2.60 -10.29 7.17
CA ARG A 113 -1.31 -10.65 7.81
C ARG A 113 -0.13 -9.78 7.39
N ARG A 114 -0.24 -9.02 6.30
CA ARG A 114 0.80 -8.11 5.78
C ARG A 114 0.75 -6.70 6.36
N MET A 115 0.29 -6.53 7.59
CA MET A 115 0.18 -5.24 8.28
C MET A 115 -0.65 -4.18 7.52
N GLY A 116 -1.52 -4.62 6.60
CA GLY A 116 -2.39 -3.73 5.82
C GLY A 116 -3.55 -3.11 6.62
N LYS A 117 -3.69 -3.45 7.91
CA LYS A 117 -4.66 -2.90 8.86
C LYS A 117 -4.02 -2.78 10.25
N PRO A 118 -4.40 -1.78 11.07
CA PRO A 118 -3.88 -1.62 12.44
C PRO A 118 -4.08 -2.85 13.33
N GLN A 119 -5.16 -3.59 13.14
CA GLN A 119 -5.43 -4.85 13.85
C GLN A 119 -4.30 -5.88 13.68
N ALA A 120 -3.66 -5.94 12.51
CA ALA A 120 -2.56 -6.87 12.27
C ALA A 120 -1.36 -6.60 13.19
N ILE A 121 -1.15 -5.35 13.61
CA ILE A 121 -0.08 -4.98 14.55
C ILE A 121 -0.39 -5.51 15.94
N LEU A 122 -1.66 -5.46 16.37
CA LEU A 122 -2.07 -6.04 17.66
C LEU A 122 -1.90 -7.57 17.66
N TYR A 123 -2.29 -8.25 16.57
CA TYR A 123 -2.04 -9.69 16.44
C TYR A 123 -0.55 -10.03 16.38
N MET A 124 0.25 -9.22 15.71
CA MET A 124 1.71 -9.38 15.71
C MET A 124 2.29 -9.18 17.12
N PHE A 125 1.80 -8.19 17.86
CA PHE A 125 2.17 -7.97 19.25
C PHE A 125 1.81 -9.17 20.12
N THR A 126 0.57 -9.65 20.06
CA THR A 126 0.13 -10.83 20.83
C THR A 126 0.87 -12.10 20.41
N ALA A 127 1.20 -12.27 19.13
CA ALA A 127 2.01 -13.38 18.63
C ALA A 127 3.43 -13.34 19.20
N SER A 128 4.06 -12.16 19.23
CA SER A 128 5.39 -11.97 19.80
C SER A 128 5.39 -12.16 21.31
N LEU A 129 4.39 -11.63 22.01
CA LEU A 129 4.22 -11.75 23.46
C LEU A 129 4.02 -13.21 23.88
N SER A 130 3.02 -13.88 23.30
CA SER A 130 2.70 -15.28 23.65
C SER A 130 3.83 -16.24 23.23
N GLY A 131 4.41 -16.03 22.05
CA GLY A 131 5.54 -16.84 21.57
C GLY A 131 6.76 -16.72 22.48
N ALA A 132 7.15 -15.50 22.85
CA ALA A 132 8.25 -15.25 23.78
C ALA A 132 7.97 -15.85 25.16
N ALA A 133 6.75 -15.70 25.69
CA ALA A 133 6.38 -16.27 27.00
C ALA A 133 6.46 -17.80 26.99
N VAL A 134 5.93 -18.47 25.96
CA VAL A 134 6.01 -19.94 25.84
C VAL A 134 7.46 -20.40 25.74
N ALA A 135 8.27 -19.78 24.90
CA ALA A 135 9.69 -20.15 24.74
C ALA A 135 10.49 -19.97 26.05
N SER A 136 10.27 -18.84 26.75
CA SER A 136 10.94 -18.56 28.03
C SER A 136 10.51 -19.53 29.11
N THR A 137 9.23 -19.91 29.15
CA THR A 137 8.75 -20.92 30.12
C THR A 137 9.35 -22.30 29.87
N LEU A 138 9.48 -22.70 28.59
CA LEU A 138 10.16 -23.95 28.25
C LEU A 138 11.67 -23.90 28.56
N SER A 139 12.33 -22.77 28.33
CA SER A 139 13.77 -22.65 28.56
C SER A 139 14.17 -22.89 30.03
N ILE A 140 13.36 -22.45 30.99
CA ILE A 140 13.64 -22.63 32.43
C ILE A 140 13.47 -24.06 32.94
N LEU A 141 12.75 -24.94 32.24
CA LEU A 141 12.62 -26.35 32.64
C LEU A 141 13.96 -27.11 32.67
N ARG A 142 15.01 -26.53 32.09
CA ARG A 142 16.36 -27.09 32.07
C ARG A 142 17.40 -26.07 32.55
N SER A 143 17.02 -25.15 33.44
CA SER A 143 17.84 -24.01 33.86
C SER A 143 19.00 -24.38 34.82
N ASP A 144 18.97 -25.57 35.42
CA ASP A 144 19.98 -25.98 36.43
C ASP A 144 21.44 -25.93 35.95
N SER A 145 21.65 -25.83 34.61
CA SER A 145 22.98 -25.79 33.99
C SER A 145 23.32 -24.47 33.28
N LEU A 146 22.38 -23.55 33.11
CA LEU A 146 22.57 -22.41 32.21
C LEU A 146 22.78 -21.07 32.90
N TYR A 147 22.30 -20.89 34.14
CA TYR A 147 22.35 -19.58 34.78
C TYR A 147 22.60 -19.74 36.31
N ASN A 148 23.64 -19.12 36.80
CA ASN A 148 23.85 -18.90 38.24
C ASN A 148 22.83 -17.91 38.87
N ASN A 149 21.73 -17.59 38.13
CA ASN A 149 20.74 -16.59 38.45
C ASN A 149 19.43 -17.24 38.95
N THR A 150 18.56 -16.45 39.56
CA THR A 150 17.21 -16.92 39.89
C THR A 150 16.43 -17.31 38.64
N VAL A 151 15.49 -18.27 38.78
CA VAL A 151 14.59 -18.72 37.69
C VAL A 151 13.87 -17.56 37.05
N ILE A 152 13.45 -16.56 37.82
CA ILE A 152 12.75 -15.38 37.34
C ILE A 152 13.65 -14.51 36.44
N THR A 153 14.89 -14.28 36.84
CA THR A 153 15.85 -13.51 36.05
C THR A 153 16.17 -14.20 34.72
N ALA A 154 16.36 -15.51 34.75
CA ALA A 154 16.59 -16.30 33.54
C ALA A 154 15.37 -16.22 32.57
N TRP A 155 14.15 -16.33 33.11
CA TRP A 155 12.91 -16.19 32.34
C TRP A 155 12.79 -14.81 31.72
N LEU A 156 12.97 -13.74 32.50
CA LEU A 156 12.89 -12.35 32.04
C LEU A 156 13.95 -12.04 30.97
N ALA A 157 15.15 -12.55 31.13
CA ALA A 157 16.24 -12.37 30.20
C ALA A 157 15.87 -12.96 28.80
N TRP A 158 15.40 -14.21 28.74
CA TRP A 158 14.92 -14.85 27.52
C TRP A 158 13.71 -14.14 26.95
N PHE A 159 12.72 -13.84 27.77
CA PHE A 159 11.49 -13.16 27.36
C PHE A 159 11.79 -11.81 26.74
N SER A 160 12.57 -10.95 27.41
CA SER A 160 12.87 -9.60 26.93
C SER A 160 13.64 -9.61 25.60
N GLU A 161 14.59 -10.55 25.43
CA GLU A 161 15.34 -10.72 24.19
C GLU A 161 14.43 -11.15 23.03
N GLN A 162 13.68 -12.23 23.21
CA GLN A 162 12.82 -12.79 22.19
C GLN A 162 11.70 -11.83 21.81
N PHE A 163 11.06 -11.22 22.78
CA PHE A 163 9.96 -10.29 22.60
C PHE A 163 10.40 -9.02 21.85
N SER A 164 11.48 -8.38 22.30
CA SER A 164 12.00 -7.16 21.68
C SER A 164 12.49 -7.41 20.26
N THR A 165 13.24 -8.48 20.03
CA THR A 165 13.75 -8.85 18.71
C THR A 165 12.60 -9.13 17.72
N ASN A 166 11.56 -9.85 18.16
CA ASN A 166 10.40 -10.10 17.31
C ASN A 166 9.64 -8.81 16.98
N LEU A 167 9.39 -7.92 17.95
CA LEU A 167 8.68 -6.67 17.71
C LEU A 167 9.44 -5.70 16.80
N LEU A 168 10.77 -5.76 16.80
CA LEU A 168 11.61 -4.93 15.92
C LEU A 168 11.73 -5.51 14.51
N LEU A 169 11.92 -6.82 14.37
CA LEU A 169 12.23 -7.46 13.08
C LEU A 169 10.99 -7.92 12.31
N LEU A 170 10.02 -8.54 12.99
CA LEU A 170 8.86 -9.12 12.33
C LEU A 170 8.06 -8.10 11.49
N PRO A 171 7.83 -6.84 11.93
CA PRO A 171 7.15 -5.82 11.15
C PRO A 171 7.82 -5.56 9.79
N VAL A 172 9.16 -5.56 9.76
CA VAL A 172 9.93 -5.33 8.52
C VAL A 172 9.60 -6.39 7.48
N PHE A 173 9.57 -7.65 7.90
CA PHE A 173 9.24 -8.77 7.00
C PHE A 173 7.77 -8.73 6.56
N LEU A 174 6.85 -8.47 7.49
CA LEU A 174 5.42 -8.44 7.16
C LEU A 174 5.05 -7.27 6.25
N ALA A 175 5.64 -6.09 6.44
CA ALA A 175 5.40 -4.89 5.64
C ALA A 175 6.20 -4.84 4.34
N ALA A 176 7.23 -5.67 4.16
CA ALA A 176 8.10 -5.62 2.98
C ALA A 176 7.31 -5.73 1.67
N PRO A 177 7.53 -4.84 0.68
CA PRO A 177 6.92 -4.92 -0.63
C PRO A 177 7.41 -6.15 -1.40
N ARG A 178 6.76 -6.46 -2.53
CA ARG A 178 7.28 -7.49 -3.44
C ARG A 178 8.61 -7.02 -4.03
N LEU A 179 9.56 -7.94 -4.24
CA LEU A 179 10.90 -7.61 -4.74
C LEU A 179 10.86 -6.74 -6.02
N LYS A 180 9.97 -7.05 -6.96
CA LYS A 180 9.76 -6.23 -8.17
C LYS A 180 9.31 -4.79 -7.88
N GLN A 181 8.59 -4.56 -6.78
CA GLN A 181 8.17 -3.22 -6.35
C GLN A 181 9.30 -2.49 -5.65
N LEU A 182 10.10 -3.22 -4.85
CA LEU A 182 11.28 -2.67 -4.17
C LEU A 182 12.30 -2.13 -5.18
N LEU A 183 12.59 -2.90 -6.24
CA LEU A 183 13.53 -2.51 -7.30
C LEU A 183 13.02 -1.34 -8.18
N ARG A 184 11.73 -1.04 -8.17
CA ARG A 184 11.11 0.08 -8.89
C ARG A 184 10.89 1.33 -8.04
N MET A 185 11.23 1.29 -6.75
CA MET A 185 11.11 2.44 -5.88
C MET A 185 12.16 3.48 -6.28
N GLN A 186 11.72 4.49 -7.03
CA GLN A 186 12.53 5.68 -7.28
C GLN A 186 12.51 6.56 -6.03
N PHE A 187 13.67 6.75 -5.43
CA PHE A 187 13.87 7.64 -4.28
C PHE A 187 14.02 9.10 -4.75
N ASN A 188 12.95 9.68 -5.29
CA ASN A 188 12.91 11.12 -5.50
C ASN A 188 12.52 11.81 -4.17
N TRP A 189 13.51 12.26 -3.43
CA TRP A 189 13.32 12.92 -2.14
C TRP A 189 13.48 14.43 -2.28
N PRO A 190 12.39 15.23 -2.31
CA PRO A 190 12.53 16.67 -2.15
C PRO A 190 13.12 16.97 -0.77
N LEU A 191 13.95 17.99 -0.64
CA LEU A 191 14.64 18.38 0.61
C LEU A 191 13.70 18.37 1.85
N ARG A 192 12.46 18.84 1.67
CA ARG A 192 11.43 18.83 2.74
C ARG A 192 11.00 17.42 3.18
N ALA A 193 11.24 16.40 2.37
CA ALA A 193 10.94 15.03 2.76
C ALA A 193 12.03 14.42 3.65
N GLY A 194 13.23 14.99 3.69
CA GLY A 194 14.33 14.56 4.55
C GLY A 194 14.26 15.04 6.01
N MET A 195 13.48 16.09 6.28
CA MET A 195 13.41 16.70 7.63
C MET A 195 13.07 15.70 8.77
N PRO A 196 12.09 14.79 8.63
CA PRO A 196 11.81 13.81 9.68
C PRO A 196 12.97 12.87 9.95
N LEU A 197 13.77 12.51 8.93
CA LEU A 197 14.97 11.68 9.11
C LEU A 197 16.09 12.43 9.83
N LEU A 198 16.29 13.69 9.51
CA LEU A 198 17.25 14.54 10.22
C LEU A 198 16.85 14.71 11.69
N ALA A 199 15.55 14.91 11.95
CA ALA A 199 15.02 14.97 13.31
C ALA A 199 15.25 13.65 14.06
N LEU A 200 15.04 12.49 13.40
CA LEU A 200 15.30 11.19 13.98
C LEU A 200 16.79 10.99 14.29
N LEU A 201 17.65 11.31 13.34
CA LEU A 201 19.11 11.21 13.55
C LEU A 201 19.56 12.09 14.71
N PHE A 202 19.10 13.35 14.75
CA PHE A 202 19.41 14.27 15.85
C PHE A 202 18.91 13.74 17.18
N SER A 203 17.67 13.22 17.25
CA SER A 203 17.10 12.68 18.48
C SER A 203 17.82 11.43 18.97
N LEU A 204 18.35 10.57 18.08
CA LEU A 204 19.18 9.42 18.43
C LEU A 204 20.53 9.85 19.00
N ILE A 205 21.20 10.79 18.35
CA ILE A 205 22.47 11.34 18.85
C ILE A 205 22.25 11.97 20.24
N PHE A 206 21.17 12.73 20.38
CA PHE A 206 20.83 13.39 21.64
C PHE A 206 20.46 12.39 22.74
N SER A 207 19.76 11.30 22.40
CA SER A 207 19.45 10.19 23.30
C SER A 207 20.73 9.56 23.88
N VAL A 208 21.70 9.26 23.02
CA VAL A 208 22.99 8.70 23.44
C VAL A 208 23.79 9.70 24.28
N TYR A 209 23.78 10.99 23.92
CA TYR A 209 24.53 12.04 24.62
C TYR A 209 23.99 12.31 26.03
N ILE A 210 22.67 12.37 26.20
CA ILE A 210 22.03 12.62 27.51
C ILE A 210 22.10 11.37 28.38
N GLY A 211 21.83 10.19 27.82
CA GLY A 211 21.78 8.94 28.54
C GLY A 211 20.64 8.84 29.55
N GLY A 212 20.68 7.76 30.36
CA GLY A 212 19.71 7.48 31.41
C GLY A 212 18.38 6.88 30.96
N PRO A 213 17.51 6.48 31.90
CA PRO A 213 16.26 5.71 31.59
C PRO A 213 15.28 6.44 30.69
N GLY A 214 15.23 7.78 30.76
CA GLY A 214 14.35 8.60 29.95
C GLY A 214 14.83 8.81 28.51
N ALA A 215 16.11 8.59 28.24
CA ALA A 215 16.73 8.86 26.94
C ALA A 215 16.13 8.00 25.81
N ILE A 216 15.69 6.76 26.12
CA ILE A 216 15.01 5.86 25.20
C ILE A 216 13.75 6.50 24.56
N ALA A 217 13.14 7.47 25.21
CA ALA A 217 11.92 8.11 24.70
C ALA A 217 12.19 9.23 23.68
N PHE A 218 13.39 9.80 23.58
CA PHE A 218 13.70 10.93 22.71
C PHE A 218 13.43 10.69 21.24
N PRO A 219 13.64 9.50 20.63
CA PRO A 219 13.34 9.26 19.23
C PRO A 219 11.85 9.18 18.91
N ILE A 220 10.93 9.02 19.89
CA ILE A 220 9.51 8.78 19.66
C ILE A 220 8.86 9.91 18.84
N PRO A 221 8.99 11.22 19.17
CA PRO A 221 8.36 12.28 18.39
C PRO A 221 8.83 12.28 16.93
N ALA A 222 10.12 12.04 16.70
CA ALA A 222 10.69 11.97 15.35
C ALA A 222 10.20 10.72 14.59
N LEU A 223 10.09 9.56 15.23
CA LEU A 223 9.51 8.35 14.66
C LEU A 223 8.02 8.54 14.31
N LEU A 224 7.25 9.22 15.15
CA LEU A 224 5.85 9.57 14.85
C LEU A 224 5.78 10.50 13.65
N TRP A 225 6.67 11.49 13.53
CA TRP A 225 6.74 12.34 12.35
C TRP A 225 7.11 11.54 11.10
N CYS A 226 8.04 10.61 11.19
CA CYS A 226 8.35 9.66 10.12
C CYS A 226 7.11 8.81 9.75
N ALA A 227 6.34 8.33 10.74
CA ALA A 227 5.13 7.53 10.52
C ALA A 227 4.04 8.30 9.76
N VAL A 228 3.90 9.61 10.00
CA VAL A 228 2.99 10.48 9.27
C VAL A 228 3.46 10.69 7.82
N ARG A 229 4.77 10.80 7.59
CA ARG A 229 5.34 11.22 6.30
C ARG A 229 5.64 10.06 5.36
N TYR A 230 6.20 8.97 5.89
CA TYR A 230 6.73 7.87 5.08
C TYR A 230 5.74 6.71 4.92
N GLN A 231 6.11 5.75 4.06
CA GLN A 231 5.37 4.51 3.87
C GLN A 231 5.62 3.55 5.05
N LEU A 232 4.65 2.69 5.34
CA LEU A 232 4.73 1.73 6.44
C LEU A 232 6.04 0.92 6.45
N PHE A 233 6.50 0.41 5.32
CA PHE A 233 7.75 -0.34 5.24
C PHE A 233 8.98 0.50 5.65
N THR A 234 9.05 1.75 5.22
CA THR A 234 10.13 2.66 5.62
C THR A 234 10.10 2.90 7.14
N VAL A 235 8.90 3.08 7.72
CA VAL A 235 8.76 3.25 9.17
C VAL A 235 9.21 2.01 9.91
N THR A 236 8.89 0.79 9.43
CA THR A 236 9.37 -0.45 10.08
C THR A 236 10.90 -0.56 10.06
N LEU A 237 11.55 -0.12 8.99
CA LEU A 237 13.02 -0.06 8.93
C LEU A 237 13.60 0.97 9.90
N LEU A 238 13.00 2.15 9.99
CA LEU A 238 13.44 3.20 10.90
C LEU A 238 13.26 2.80 12.36
N THR A 239 12.15 2.14 12.71
CA THR A 239 11.92 1.62 14.06
C THR A 239 12.91 0.51 14.41
N LEU A 240 13.23 -0.39 13.46
CA LEU A 240 14.26 -1.40 13.64
C LEU A 240 15.62 -0.76 13.91
N LEU A 241 16.05 0.17 13.05
CA LEU A 241 17.35 0.84 13.20
C LEU A 241 17.45 1.61 14.51
N THR A 242 16.38 2.33 14.91
CA THR A 242 16.31 3.03 16.20
C THR A 242 16.47 2.05 17.34
N GLY A 243 15.67 0.98 17.39
CA GLY A 243 15.74 0.00 18.48
C GLY A 243 17.09 -0.72 18.54
N MET A 244 17.68 -1.07 17.39
CA MET A 244 19.05 -1.64 17.35
C MET A 244 20.09 -0.69 17.89
N THR A 245 20.03 0.59 17.49
CA THR A 245 20.98 1.62 17.95
C THR A 245 20.89 1.80 19.47
N GLU A 246 19.68 1.89 20.02
CA GLU A 246 19.48 2.07 21.47
C GLU A 246 19.91 0.84 22.27
N ILE A 247 19.50 -0.37 21.87
CA ILE A 247 19.93 -1.61 22.56
C ILE A 247 21.46 -1.74 22.52
N SER A 248 22.08 -1.46 21.37
CA SER A 248 23.54 -1.53 21.24
C SER A 248 24.25 -0.47 22.09
N SER A 249 23.71 0.76 22.15
CA SER A 249 24.27 1.85 22.95
C SER A 249 24.18 1.56 24.45
N ILE A 250 23.10 0.95 24.91
CA ILE A 250 22.95 0.51 26.32
C ILE A 250 23.91 -0.62 26.61
N SER A 251 24.02 -1.62 25.73
CA SER A 251 24.94 -2.74 25.89
C SER A 251 26.42 -2.31 25.92
N ALA A 252 26.75 -1.24 25.17
CA ALA A 252 28.09 -0.65 25.17
C ALA A 252 28.31 0.36 26.33
N ASN A 253 27.40 0.45 27.29
CA ASN A 253 27.40 1.42 28.40
C ASN A 253 27.45 2.90 27.98
N LEU A 254 27.08 3.23 26.74
CA LEU A 254 27.11 4.60 26.20
C LEU A 254 25.94 5.46 26.72
N MET A 255 24.82 4.84 27.13
CA MET A 255 23.61 5.49 27.61
C MET A 255 23.38 5.36 29.13
N LEU A 256 24.30 4.80 29.86
CA LEU A 256 24.17 4.61 31.30
C LEU A 256 24.82 5.78 32.05
N TYR A 257 24.13 6.34 33.04
CA TYR A 257 24.71 7.35 33.93
C TYR A 257 25.81 6.78 34.85
N GLU A 258 25.61 5.53 35.29
CA GLU A 258 26.55 4.82 36.11
C GLU A 258 26.77 3.43 35.54
N THR A 259 28.00 2.97 35.50
CA THR A 259 28.30 1.58 35.15
C THR A 259 27.75 0.67 36.27
N PRO A 260 26.92 -0.33 35.93
CA PRO A 260 26.37 -1.24 36.92
C PRO A 260 27.50 -1.90 37.72
N ASN A 261 27.37 -1.85 39.05
CA ASN A 261 28.41 -2.35 39.95
C ASN A 261 28.63 -3.88 39.89
N ASN A 262 27.69 -4.60 39.28
CA ASN A 262 27.77 -6.03 39.06
C ASN A 262 27.02 -6.48 37.81
N HIS A 263 27.28 -7.70 37.36
CA HIS A 263 26.69 -8.30 36.18
C HIS A 263 25.14 -8.39 36.22
N ASN A 264 24.57 -8.65 37.40
CA ASN A 264 23.12 -8.75 37.58
C ASN A 264 22.42 -7.40 37.36
N ALA A 265 22.95 -6.31 37.90
CA ALA A 265 22.41 -4.97 37.68
C ALA A 265 22.47 -4.54 36.22
N PHE A 266 23.53 -4.95 35.51
CA PHE A 266 23.62 -4.74 34.06
C PHE A 266 22.54 -5.52 33.31
N LEU A 267 22.30 -6.79 33.61
CA LEU A 267 21.27 -7.61 33.01
C LEU A 267 19.86 -7.03 33.26
N ASP A 268 19.57 -6.59 34.49
CA ASP A 268 18.27 -5.97 34.83
C ASP A 268 18.03 -4.69 34.03
N THR A 269 19.05 -3.86 33.86
CA THR A 269 18.99 -2.65 33.03
C THR A 269 18.76 -2.98 31.59
N LEU A 270 19.45 -3.96 31.01
CA LEU A 270 19.30 -4.37 29.61
C LEU A 270 17.91 -4.99 29.35
N MET A 271 17.40 -5.82 30.28
CA MET A 271 16.04 -6.39 30.19
C MET A 271 14.97 -5.31 30.19
N SER A 272 15.05 -4.36 31.13
CA SER A 272 14.13 -3.23 31.23
C SER A 272 14.17 -2.38 29.97
N ALA A 273 15.33 -2.07 29.43
CA ALA A 273 15.51 -1.30 28.21
C ALA A 273 14.91 -2.01 26.98
N ARG A 274 15.16 -3.31 26.81
CA ARG A 274 14.59 -4.11 25.74
C ARG A 274 13.05 -4.06 25.73
N LEU A 275 12.44 -4.21 26.90
CA LEU A 275 10.99 -4.12 27.06
C LEU A 275 10.48 -2.72 26.74
N GLY A 276 11.15 -1.67 27.24
CA GLY A 276 10.83 -0.28 26.93
C GLY A 276 10.87 0.01 25.44
N ILE A 277 11.97 -0.33 24.78
CA ILE A 277 12.15 -0.12 23.32
C ILE A 277 11.11 -0.91 22.53
N ALA A 278 10.80 -2.14 22.90
CA ALA A 278 9.78 -2.94 22.27
C ALA A 278 8.39 -2.27 22.32
N MET A 279 8.04 -1.66 23.46
CA MET A 279 6.78 -0.91 23.62
C MET A 279 6.76 0.39 22.81
N LEU A 280 7.87 1.12 22.76
CA LEU A 280 7.98 2.39 22.04
C LEU A 280 7.73 2.26 20.52
N VAL A 281 8.11 1.13 19.94
CA VAL A 281 7.94 0.85 18.50
C VAL A 281 6.47 0.75 18.10
N MET A 282 5.59 0.35 19.02
CA MET A 282 4.16 0.11 18.70
C MET A 282 3.44 1.36 18.24
N GLY A 283 3.66 2.51 18.88
CA GLY A 283 3.01 3.78 18.52
C GLY A 283 3.23 4.18 17.05
N PRO A 284 4.49 4.36 16.61
CA PRO A 284 4.81 4.66 15.21
C PRO A 284 4.25 3.65 14.20
N LEU A 285 4.28 2.34 14.51
CA LEU A 285 3.77 1.30 13.63
C LEU A 285 2.24 1.37 13.48
N ILE A 286 1.51 1.52 14.58
CA ILE A 286 0.04 1.68 14.57
C ILE A 286 -0.34 2.92 13.77
N LEU A 287 0.34 4.05 14.01
CA LEU A 287 0.08 5.30 13.30
C LEU A 287 0.36 5.15 11.79
N ALA A 288 1.50 4.60 11.40
CA ALA A 288 1.85 4.39 10.00
C ALA A 288 0.86 3.47 9.28
N SER A 289 0.42 2.38 9.93
CA SER A 289 -0.58 1.46 9.39
C SER A 289 -1.94 2.15 9.24
N SER A 290 -2.38 2.92 10.23
CA SER A 290 -3.63 3.68 10.19
C SER A 290 -3.64 4.70 9.04
N ILE A 291 -2.56 5.45 8.87
CA ILE A 291 -2.40 6.41 7.77
C ILE A 291 -2.39 5.69 6.41
N ALA A 292 -1.74 4.54 6.30
CA ALA A 292 -1.73 3.76 5.06
C ALA A 292 -3.15 3.31 4.65
N VAL A 293 -3.95 2.85 5.61
CA VAL A 293 -5.38 2.49 5.40
C VAL A 293 -6.19 3.71 5.00
N ASN A 294 -6.08 4.81 5.75
CA ASN A 294 -6.81 6.04 5.47
C ASN A 294 -6.49 6.58 4.07
N ARG A 295 -5.21 6.65 3.68
CA ARG A 295 -4.81 7.05 2.31
C ARG A 295 -5.43 6.15 1.25
N LYS A 296 -5.50 4.84 1.49
CA LYS A 296 -6.13 3.90 0.56
C LYS A 296 -7.63 4.13 0.44
N LEU A 297 -8.32 4.35 1.57
CA LEU A 297 -9.74 4.66 1.60
C LEU A 297 -10.05 5.99 0.91
N MET A 298 -9.29 7.05 1.20
CA MET A 298 -9.45 8.35 0.56
C MET A 298 -9.29 8.26 -0.96
N ARG A 299 -8.27 7.55 -1.46
CA ARG A 299 -8.11 7.34 -2.91
C ARG A 299 -9.29 6.60 -3.54
N ARG A 300 -9.88 5.62 -2.82
CA ARG A 300 -11.08 4.92 -3.30
C ARG A 300 -12.29 5.82 -3.33
N LEU A 301 -12.47 6.64 -2.28
CA LEU A 301 -13.56 7.61 -2.21
C LEU A 301 -13.40 8.67 -3.31
N GLU A 302 -12.21 9.22 -3.49
CA GLU A 302 -11.90 10.14 -4.59
C GLU A 302 -12.18 9.52 -5.95
N HIS A 303 -11.79 8.26 -6.15
CA HIS A 303 -12.08 7.57 -7.42
C HIS A 303 -13.59 7.40 -7.62
N SER A 304 -14.31 6.92 -6.59
CA SER A 304 -15.77 6.73 -6.67
C SER A 304 -16.54 8.06 -6.81
N ALA A 305 -16.03 9.15 -6.21
CA ALA A 305 -16.63 10.47 -6.36
C ALA A 305 -16.32 11.14 -7.71
N ASN A 306 -15.20 10.78 -8.32
CA ASN A 306 -14.73 11.39 -9.56
C ASN A 306 -15.12 10.60 -10.83
N HIS A 307 -15.58 9.35 -10.71
CA HIS A 307 -15.95 8.54 -11.87
C HIS A 307 -17.40 8.07 -11.80
N ASP A 308 -18.06 8.04 -12.95
CA ASP A 308 -19.39 7.44 -13.08
C ASP A 308 -19.30 5.93 -12.88
N PHE A 309 -20.15 5.39 -12.01
CA PHE A 309 -20.07 3.99 -11.57
C PHE A 309 -20.37 2.99 -12.70
N LEU A 310 -21.19 3.40 -13.67
CA LEU A 310 -21.63 2.54 -14.77
C LEU A 310 -20.59 2.51 -15.89
N THR A 311 -20.11 3.67 -16.30
CA THR A 311 -19.27 3.84 -17.48
C THR A 311 -17.77 3.97 -17.19
N GLY A 312 -17.39 4.23 -15.93
CA GLY A 312 -16.00 4.41 -15.50
C GLY A 312 -15.33 5.70 -16.01
N VAL A 313 -16.02 6.54 -16.77
CA VAL A 313 -15.52 7.87 -17.18
C VAL A 313 -15.71 8.90 -16.08
N LEU A 314 -15.26 10.15 -16.24
CA LEU A 314 -15.47 11.17 -15.23
C LEU A 314 -16.95 11.39 -14.96
N ALA A 315 -17.32 11.46 -13.68
CA ALA A 315 -18.64 11.92 -13.27
C ALA A 315 -18.78 13.43 -13.57
N ARG A 316 -20.02 13.92 -13.69
CA ARG A 316 -20.36 15.32 -14.01
C ARG A 316 -19.57 16.32 -13.14
N SER A 317 -19.56 16.13 -11.81
CA SER A 317 -18.85 17.02 -10.88
C SER A 317 -17.35 17.07 -11.13
N ALA A 318 -16.73 15.92 -11.37
CA ALA A 318 -15.30 15.81 -11.65
C ALA A 318 -14.93 16.38 -13.02
N LEU A 319 -15.74 16.12 -14.04
CA LEU A 319 -15.56 16.71 -15.36
C LEU A 319 -15.63 18.23 -15.29
N THR A 320 -16.68 18.79 -14.66
CA THR A 320 -16.89 20.25 -14.53
C THR A 320 -15.72 20.91 -13.81
N ARG A 321 -15.27 20.35 -12.69
CA ARG A 321 -14.12 20.88 -11.93
C ARG A 321 -12.83 20.84 -12.77
N LYS A 322 -12.49 19.70 -13.37
CA LYS A 322 -11.26 19.56 -14.18
C LYS A 322 -11.30 20.41 -15.45
N ALA A 323 -12.47 20.54 -16.09
CA ALA A 323 -12.65 21.42 -17.25
C ALA A 323 -12.49 22.91 -16.86
N GLY A 324 -12.94 23.32 -15.67
CA GLY A 324 -12.69 24.65 -15.14
C GLY A 324 -11.21 24.91 -14.90
N GLU A 325 -10.50 23.99 -14.23
CA GLU A 325 -9.04 24.07 -14.03
C GLU A 325 -8.27 24.16 -15.35
N LEU A 326 -8.70 23.39 -16.36
CA LEU A 326 -8.12 23.41 -17.72
C LEU A 326 -8.34 24.76 -18.39
N LEU A 327 -9.52 25.37 -18.27
CA LEU A 327 -9.79 26.69 -18.80
C LEU A 327 -8.97 27.78 -18.14
N GLU A 328 -8.81 27.76 -16.82
CA GLU A 328 -7.93 28.69 -16.09
C GLU A 328 -6.48 28.59 -16.56
N HIS A 329 -5.99 27.36 -16.79
CA HIS A 329 -4.65 27.15 -17.34
C HIS A 329 -4.54 27.68 -18.78
N LYS A 330 -5.59 27.45 -19.62
CA LYS A 330 -5.67 27.99 -20.97
C LYS A 330 -5.51 29.50 -21.02
N TYR A 331 -6.13 30.23 -20.10
CA TYR A 331 -6.01 31.69 -20.05
C TYR A 331 -4.56 32.16 -19.84
N LYS A 332 -3.80 31.40 -19.05
CA LYS A 332 -2.37 31.70 -18.79
C LYS A 332 -1.48 31.34 -19.98
N SER A 333 -1.78 30.24 -20.68
CA SER A 333 -0.96 29.72 -21.79
C SER A 333 -1.39 30.22 -23.16
N LYS A 334 -2.53 30.94 -23.27
CA LYS A 334 -3.15 31.39 -24.53
C LYS A 334 -3.39 30.26 -25.54
N GLU A 335 -3.81 29.09 -25.07
CA GLU A 335 -4.08 27.93 -25.92
C GLU A 335 -5.56 27.89 -26.35
N ALA A 336 -5.87 27.27 -27.50
CA ALA A 336 -7.24 26.99 -27.93
C ALA A 336 -7.80 25.79 -27.15
N VAL A 337 -9.13 25.74 -26.97
CA VAL A 337 -9.82 24.63 -26.32
C VAL A 337 -11.12 24.34 -27.07
N SER A 338 -11.46 23.07 -27.24
CA SER A 338 -12.74 22.64 -27.80
C SER A 338 -13.49 21.75 -26.80
N LEU A 339 -14.81 21.90 -26.76
CA LEU A 339 -15.75 21.08 -26.00
C LEU A 339 -16.72 20.38 -26.95
N LEU A 340 -16.87 19.08 -26.79
CA LEU A 340 -17.85 18.26 -27.46
C LEU A 340 -18.92 17.85 -26.47
N LEU A 341 -20.20 18.10 -26.77
CA LEU A 341 -21.33 17.47 -26.09
C LEU A 341 -21.89 16.37 -26.96
N ILE A 342 -22.09 15.20 -26.40
CA ILE A 342 -22.48 13.98 -27.11
C ILE A 342 -23.72 13.40 -26.46
N ASP A 343 -24.70 13.02 -27.28
CA ASP A 343 -25.93 12.34 -26.87
C ASP A 343 -26.12 11.09 -27.72
N ILE A 344 -26.51 9.99 -27.09
CA ILE A 344 -26.81 8.73 -27.79
C ILE A 344 -28.22 8.80 -28.34
N ASP A 345 -28.33 8.80 -29.66
CA ASP A 345 -29.60 8.94 -30.36
C ASP A 345 -30.59 7.83 -29.99
N HIS A 346 -31.83 8.22 -29.69
CA HIS A 346 -32.95 7.31 -29.40
C HIS A 346 -32.69 6.36 -28.20
N PHE A 347 -31.87 6.77 -27.22
CA PHE A 347 -31.49 5.92 -26.07
C PHE A 347 -32.71 5.46 -25.25
N LYS A 348 -33.74 6.32 -25.13
CA LYS A 348 -34.99 5.95 -24.48
C LYS A 348 -35.68 4.78 -25.21
N LEU A 349 -35.68 4.75 -26.51
CA LEU A 349 -36.26 3.65 -27.32
C LEU A 349 -35.47 2.34 -27.06
N ILE A 350 -34.15 2.41 -26.88
CA ILE A 350 -33.33 1.24 -26.53
C ILE A 350 -33.80 0.68 -25.20
N ASN A 351 -33.96 1.54 -24.16
CA ASN A 351 -34.45 1.13 -22.87
C ASN A 351 -35.85 0.53 -22.90
N ASP A 352 -36.76 1.19 -23.63
CA ASP A 352 -38.16 0.75 -23.75
C ASP A 352 -38.27 -0.59 -24.50
N THR A 353 -37.38 -0.86 -25.45
CA THR A 353 -37.42 -2.09 -26.28
C THR A 353 -36.66 -3.25 -25.65
N HIS A 354 -35.50 -2.99 -25.04
CA HIS A 354 -34.58 -4.03 -24.60
C HIS A 354 -34.38 -4.07 -23.08
N GLY A 355 -34.98 -3.13 -22.36
CA GLY A 355 -34.84 -3.01 -20.90
C GLY A 355 -33.63 -2.18 -20.48
N HIS A 356 -33.68 -1.67 -19.23
CA HIS A 356 -32.65 -0.79 -18.69
C HIS A 356 -31.27 -1.46 -18.53
N GLU A 357 -31.23 -2.77 -18.30
CA GLU A 357 -29.96 -3.50 -18.17
C GLU A 357 -29.16 -3.49 -19.50
N VAL A 358 -29.86 -3.66 -20.62
CA VAL A 358 -29.26 -3.57 -21.96
C VAL A 358 -28.84 -2.14 -22.28
N GLY A 359 -29.62 -1.13 -21.88
CA GLY A 359 -29.25 0.28 -21.98
C GLY A 359 -28.01 0.62 -21.22
N ASP A 360 -27.90 0.15 -19.97
CA ASP A 360 -26.72 0.33 -19.12
C ASP A 360 -25.46 -0.28 -19.74
N GLN A 361 -25.57 -1.49 -20.30
CA GLN A 361 -24.46 -2.14 -20.99
C GLN A 361 -24.09 -1.39 -22.29
N ALA A 362 -25.05 -0.82 -23.01
CA ALA A 362 -24.81 0.01 -24.19
C ALA A 362 -24.02 1.28 -23.80
N LEU A 363 -24.42 1.96 -22.72
CA LEU A 363 -23.69 3.14 -22.20
C LEU A 363 -22.24 2.78 -21.80
N ALA A 364 -22.05 1.68 -21.10
CA ALA A 364 -20.71 1.23 -20.70
C ALA A 364 -19.82 0.89 -21.90
N THR A 365 -20.40 0.21 -22.90
CA THR A 365 -19.69 -0.17 -24.13
C THR A 365 -19.36 1.08 -24.97
N PHE A 366 -20.30 2.00 -25.13
CA PHE A 366 -20.07 3.28 -25.79
C PHE A 366 -18.91 4.05 -25.14
N ALA A 367 -18.96 4.20 -23.81
CA ALA A 367 -17.91 4.89 -23.07
C ALA A 367 -16.54 4.24 -23.25
N HIS A 368 -16.48 2.90 -23.28
CA HIS A 368 -15.25 2.16 -23.52
C HIS A 368 -14.67 2.41 -24.91
N ILE A 369 -15.52 2.39 -25.94
CA ILE A 369 -15.13 2.67 -27.34
C ILE A 369 -14.54 4.08 -27.44
N VAL A 370 -15.27 5.09 -26.98
CA VAL A 370 -14.84 6.49 -27.02
C VAL A 370 -13.54 6.70 -26.25
N ARG A 371 -13.42 6.11 -25.05
CA ARG A 371 -12.21 6.25 -24.21
C ARG A 371 -10.93 5.76 -24.88
N ARG A 372 -11.00 4.75 -25.74
CA ARG A 372 -9.85 4.20 -26.46
C ARG A 372 -9.30 5.13 -27.55
N GLU A 373 -10.14 5.99 -28.10
CA GLU A 373 -9.79 6.97 -29.13
C GLU A 373 -9.20 8.26 -28.55
N LEU A 374 -9.34 8.46 -27.23
CA LEU A 374 -8.93 9.70 -26.58
C LEU A 374 -7.51 9.61 -25.99
N ARG A 375 -6.76 10.70 -26.10
CA ARG A 375 -5.47 10.88 -25.46
C ARG A 375 -5.61 11.07 -23.95
N HIS A 376 -4.51 10.88 -23.22
CA HIS A 376 -4.49 11.01 -21.76
C HIS A 376 -4.77 12.43 -21.24
N ASP A 377 -4.48 13.47 -22.04
CA ASP A 377 -4.69 14.86 -21.68
C ASP A 377 -6.13 15.37 -21.97
N GLN A 378 -6.94 14.56 -22.62
CA GLN A 378 -8.33 14.86 -22.94
C GLN A 378 -9.26 14.38 -21.83
N LEU A 379 -10.20 15.25 -21.42
CA LEU A 379 -11.17 14.91 -20.39
C LEU A 379 -12.42 14.32 -21.04
N PHE A 380 -12.88 13.19 -20.52
CA PHE A 380 -14.11 12.53 -20.97
C PHE A 380 -14.97 12.18 -19.76
N GLY A 381 -16.21 12.57 -19.75
CA GLY A 381 -17.13 12.34 -18.65
C GLY A 381 -18.59 12.23 -19.08
N ARG A 382 -19.40 11.68 -18.17
CA ARG A 382 -20.86 11.55 -18.32
C ARG A 382 -21.54 12.67 -17.53
N LEU A 383 -22.44 13.38 -18.17
CA LEU A 383 -23.19 14.48 -17.56
C LEU A 383 -24.46 14.00 -16.87
N GLY A 384 -25.05 12.91 -17.34
CA GLY A 384 -26.25 12.26 -16.83
C GLY A 384 -27.01 11.55 -17.96
N GLY A 385 -27.83 10.54 -17.64
CA GLY A 385 -28.57 9.81 -18.66
C GLY A 385 -27.68 9.28 -19.77
N GLU A 386 -27.98 9.68 -21.00
CA GLU A 386 -27.25 9.38 -22.24
C GLU A 386 -26.26 10.47 -22.68
N ASP A 387 -26.09 11.54 -21.85
CA ASP A 387 -25.26 12.69 -22.18
C ASP A 387 -23.81 12.52 -21.72
N PHE A 388 -22.89 12.79 -22.64
CA PHE A 388 -21.45 12.77 -22.40
C PHE A 388 -20.79 14.08 -22.86
N ALA A 389 -19.63 14.39 -22.29
CA ALA A 389 -18.83 15.53 -22.73
C ALA A 389 -17.34 15.17 -22.84
N ILE A 390 -16.68 15.75 -23.86
CA ILE A 390 -15.24 15.65 -24.07
C ILE A 390 -14.65 17.06 -24.10
N MET A 391 -13.63 17.32 -23.27
CA MET A 391 -12.86 18.55 -23.29
C MET A 391 -11.49 18.31 -23.91
N LEU A 392 -11.16 19.06 -24.95
CA LEU A 392 -9.94 18.92 -25.73
C LEU A 392 -9.01 20.09 -25.46
N PRO A 393 -7.93 19.93 -24.70
CA PRO A 393 -6.92 20.96 -24.55
C PRO A 393 -6.15 21.14 -25.87
N ARG A 394 -5.72 22.38 -26.15
CA ARG A 394 -4.89 22.72 -27.30
C ARG A 394 -5.51 22.29 -28.64
N ALA A 395 -6.85 22.35 -28.76
CA ALA A 395 -7.59 21.95 -29.94
C ALA A 395 -8.37 23.14 -30.54
N LEU A 396 -8.13 23.41 -31.81
CA LEU A 396 -8.90 24.35 -32.61
C LEU A 396 -10.24 23.75 -33.02
N ALA A 397 -11.21 24.57 -33.47
CA ALA A 397 -12.54 24.14 -33.89
C ALA A 397 -12.51 23.00 -34.93
N ALA A 398 -11.66 23.10 -35.93
CA ALA A 398 -11.51 22.06 -36.96
C ALA A 398 -11.07 20.70 -36.35
N GLN A 399 -10.19 20.71 -35.37
CA GLN A 399 -9.72 19.49 -34.68
C GLN A 399 -10.84 18.89 -33.81
N GLY A 400 -11.63 19.75 -33.12
CA GLY A 400 -12.81 19.31 -32.37
C GLY A 400 -13.85 18.64 -33.27
N VAL A 401 -14.18 19.26 -34.42
CA VAL A 401 -15.12 18.70 -35.41
C VAL A 401 -14.58 17.40 -36.01
N ALA A 402 -13.30 17.34 -36.36
CA ALA A 402 -12.68 16.13 -36.92
C ALA A 402 -12.76 14.94 -35.95
N LEU A 403 -12.45 15.16 -34.65
CA LEU A 403 -12.59 14.11 -33.65
C LEU A 403 -14.07 13.71 -33.46
N ALA A 404 -14.98 14.67 -33.38
CA ALA A 404 -16.40 14.40 -33.23
C ALA A 404 -16.95 13.54 -34.38
N GLU A 405 -16.57 13.85 -35.62
CA GLU A 405 -16.98 13.08 -36.80
C GLU A 405 -16.35 11.70 -36.84
N HIS A 406 -15.08 11.57 -36.44
CA HIS A 406 -14.43 10.28 -36.28
C HIS A 406 -15.19 9.40 -35.27
N LEU A 407 -15.51 9.94 -34.08
CA LEU A 407 -16.26 9.22 -33.05
C LEU A 407 -17.66 8.84 -33.53
N ARG A 408 -18.36 9.74 -34.20
CA ARG A 408 -19.68 9.47 -34.76
C ARG A 408 -19.65 8.29 -35.73
N GLN A 409 -18.70 8.30 -36.66
CA GLN A 409 -18.55 7.23 -37.66
C GLN A 409 -18.13 5.92 -37.02
N LEU A 410 -17.26 5.96 -36.04
CA LEU A 410 -16.81 4.79 -35.29
C LEU A 410 -17.98 4.13 -34.57
N VAL A 411 -18.78 4.92 -33.82
CA VAL A 411 -19.94 4.41 -33.09
C VAL A 411 -20.99 3.85 -34.06
N GLN A 412 -21.31 4.54 -35.16
CA GLN A 412 -22.25 4.08 -36.18
C GLN A 412 -21.83 2.74 -36.81
N LYS A 413 -20.52 2.51 -37.02
CA LYS A 413 -19.99 1.29 -37.64
C LYS A 413 -19.85 0.13 -36.65
N THR A 414 -19.81 0.42 -35.36
CA THR A 414 -19.54 -0.59 -34.31
C THR A 414 -20.85 -1.23 -33.85
N ASP A 415 -20.96 -2.53 -33.97
CA ASP A 415 -22.03 -3.28 -33.34
C ASP A 415 -21.73 -3.44 -31.83
N LEU A 416 -22.64 -2.95 -30.98
CA LEU A 416 -22.61 -3.17 -29.57
C LEU A 416 -23.26 -4.52 -29.24
N TYR A 417 -22.68 -5.30 -28.36
CA TYR A 417 -23.22 -6.61 -27.93
C TYR A 417 -23.58 -6.60 -26.43
N PRO A 418 -24.60 -5.83 -26.02
CA PRO A 418 -25.03 -5.85 -24.64
C PRO A 418 -25.61 -7.22 -24.31
N GLY A 419 -25.05 -7.90 -23.27
CA GLY A 419 -25.44 -9.26 -22.91
C GLY A 419 -24.95 -10.37 -23.86
N GLY A 420 -24.15 -10.06 -24.86
CA GLY A 420 -23.36 -11.04 -25.64
C GLY A 420 -24.11 -11.77 -26.79
N LYS A 421 -25.39 -11.48 -27.08
CA LYS A 421 -26.16 -12.29 -28.05
C LYS A 421 -26.69 -11.59 -29.30
N THR A 422 -27.15 -10.35 -29.22
CA THR A 422 -27.72 -9.62 -30.34
C THR A 422 -26.97 -8.31 -30.55
N PRO A 423 -26.58 -7.98 -31.81
CA PRO A 423 -25.93 -6.71 -32.07
C PRO A 423 -26.95 -5.57 -31.97
N LEU A 424 -26.58 -4.52 -31.25
CA LEU A 424 -27.33 -3.27 -31.16
C LEU A 424 -26.54 -2.18 -31.88
N LYS A 425 -27.17 -1.53 -32.86
CA LYS A 425 -26.62 -0.35 -33.55
C LYS A 425 -27.10 0.91 -32.87
N VAL A 426 -26.17 1.79 -32.57
CA VAL A 426 -26.47 3.11 -32.03
C VAL A 426 -25.81 4.19 -32.87
N THR A 427 -26.39 5.37 -32.86
CA THR A 427 -25.79 6.58 -33.46
C THR A 427 -25.68 7.64 -32.36
N ILE A 428 -24.88 8.66 -32.62
CA ILE A 428 -24.70 9.79 -31.72
C ILE A 428 -24.87 11.12 -32.44
N SER A 429 -25.47 12.08 -31.77
CA SER A 429 -25.43 13.48 -32.12
C SER A 429 -24.39 14.22 -31.36
N VAL A 430 -23.62 15.09 -32.00
CA VAL A 430 -22.51 15.81 -31.31
C VAL A 430 -22.61 17.31 -31.62
N GLY A 431 -22.56 18.10 -30.52
CA GLY A 431 -22.41 19.55 -30.59
C GLY A 431 -20.98 19.97 -30.22
N VAL A 432 -20.34 20.76 -31.06
CA VAL A 432 -18.96 21.21 -30.86
C VAL A 432 -18.93 22.71 -30.62
N ALA A 433 -18.27 23.15 -29.54
CA ALA A 433 -17.95 24.56 -29.31
C ALA A 433 -16.45 24.72 -29.05
N SER A 434 -15.87 25.81 -29.53
CA SER A 434 -14.45 26.07 -29.42
C SER A 434 -14.16 27.50 -28.99
N LEU A 435 -13.14 27.69 -28.18
CA LEU A 435 -12.58 28.99 -27.83
C LEU A 435 -11.23 29.14 -28.52
N ALA A 436 -11.08 30.22 -29.25
CA ALA A 436 -9.80 30.60 -29.85
C ALA A 436 -8.80 31.06 -28.76
N MET A 437 -7.53 31.24 -29.12
CA MET A 437 -6.44 31.56 -28.22
C MET A 437 -6.71 32.77 -27.31
N ASN A 438 -7.37 33.79 -27.82
CA ASN A 438 -7.60 35.06 -27.13
C ASN A 438 -9.03 35.21 -26.58
N GLU A 439 -9.90 34.25 -26.77
CA GLU A 439 -11.25 34.31 -26.23
C GLU A 439 -11.33 33.91 -24.78
N VAL A 440 -12.03 34.74 -23.99
CA VAL A 440 -12.28 34.51 -22.57
C VAL A 440 -13.78 34.26 -22.36
N LYS A 441 -14.13 33.01 -22.04
CA LYS A 441 -15.50 32.63 -21.68
C LYS A 441 -15.48 31.63 -20.53
N SER A 442 -16.52 31.65 -19.72
CA SER A 442 -16.68 30.67 -18.66
C SER A 442 -16.98 29.27 -19.21
N LEU A 443 -16.75 28.24 -18.41
CA LEU A 443 -17.13 26.86 -18.76
C LEU A 443 -18.64 26.77 -19.07
N ALA A 444 -19.48 27.48 -18.30
CA ALA A 444 -20.92 27.49 -18.52
C ALA A 444 -21.30 28.08 -19.90
N GLN A 445 -20.62 29.14 -20.34
CA GLN A 445 -20.82 29.69 -21.67
C GLN A 445 -20.36 28.73 -22.77
N LEU A 446 -19.24 28.06 -22.62
CA LEU A 446 -18.73 27.08 -23.56
C LEU A 446 -19.67 25.87 -23.65
N MET A 447 -20.21 25.40 -22.53
CA MET A 447 -21.18 24.31 -22.47
C MET A 447 -22.49 24.73 -23.18
N ASN A 448 -23.00 25.95 -22.95
CA ASN A 448 -24.22 26.45 -23.62
C ASN A 448 -24.04 26.55 -25.14
N MET A 449 -22.85 26.98 -25.60
CA MET A 449 -22.54 27.01 -27.02
C MET A 449 -22.56 25.60 -27.66
N ALA A 450 -21.99 24.62 -26.99
CA ALA A 450 -21.97 23.24 -27.43
C ALA A 450 -23.38 22.62 -27.38
N ASP A 451 -24.20 22.97 -26.39
CA ASP A 451 -25.59 22.52 -26.25
C ASP A 451 -26.47 23.04 -27.40
N ILE A 452 -26.36 24.32 -27.78
CA ILE A 452 -27.03 24.88 -28.95
C ILE A 452 -26.65 24.11 -30.22
N ALA A 453 -25.38 23.77 -30.40
CA ALA A 453 -24.93 22.98 -31.54
C ALA A 453 -25.49 21.55 -31.50
N LEU A 454 -25.51 20.89 -30.33
CA LEU A 454 -26.09 19.57 -30.15
C LEU A 454 -27.59 19.56 -30.43
N TYR A 455 -28.31 20.57 -29.98
CA TYR A 455 -29.73 20.73 -30.29
C TYR A 455 -29.96 20.81 -31.81
N ARG A 456 -29.12 21.55 -32.55
CA ARG A 456 -29.17 21.60 -34.01
C ARG A 456 -28.93 20.23 -34.63
N ALA A 457 -27.94 19.49 -34.15
CA ALA A 457 -27.67 18.14 -34.62
C ALA A 457 -28.88 17.22 -34.46
N LYS A 458 -29.54 17.28 -33.28
CA LYS A 458 -30.76 16.49 -33.01
C LYS A 458 -31.94 16.91 -33.87
N SER A 459 -32.19 18.22 -34.05
CA SER A 459 -33.33 18.74 -34.81
C SER A 459 -33.20 18.51 -36.32
N GLN A 460 -32.01 18.49 -36.89
CA GLN A 460 -31.75 18.28 -38.29
C GLN A 460 -31.69 16.80 -38.74
N GLY A 461 -32.05 15.87 -37.87
CA GLY A 461 -32.18 14.44 -38.23
C GLY A 461 -31.17 13.51 -37.53
N ARG A 462 -30.48 13.98 -36.47
CA ARG A 462 -29.56 13.18 -35.66
C ARG A 462 -28.37 12.59 -36.43
N ASN A 463 -27.57 11.73 -35.78
CA ASN A 463 -26.39 11.05 -36.35
C ASN A 463 -25.48 12.01 -37.10
N ARG A 464 -25.15 13.16 -36.51
CA ARG A 464 -24.34 14.21 -37.12
C ARG A 464 -23.57 15.03 -36.08
N VAL A 465 -22.63 15.78 -36.60
CA VAL A 465 -21.85 16.76 -35.87
C VAL A 465 -22.25 18.16 -36.32
N GLU A 466 -22.58 19.02 -35.36
CA GLU A 466 -22.81 20.45 -35.60
C GLU A 466 -21.80 21.27 -34.76
N SER A 467 -21.31 22.38 -35.33
CA SER A 467 -20.44 23.29 -34.65
C SER A 467 -21.14 24.62 -34.35
N PHE A 468 -20.82 25.20 -33.19
CA PHE A 468 -21.28 26.53 -32.85
C PHE A 468 -20.49 27.60 -33.62
N ASN A 469 -21.16 28.27 -34.58
CA ASN A 469 -20.63 29.44 -35.28
C ASN A 469 -21.31 30.70 -34.74
N ALA A 470 -20.52 31.66 -34.22
CA ALA A 470 -21.03 32.89 -33.65
C ALA A 470 -21.86 33.76 -34.62
N VAL A 471 -21.76 33.52 -35.92
CA VAL A 471 -22.44 34.33 -36.99
C VAL A 471 -23.93 33.96 -37.16
N SER A 472 -24.40 32.85 -36.56
CA SER A 472 -25.81 32.40 -36.71
C SER A 472 -26.68 32.70 -35.47
N GLY A 473 -26.27 33.58 -34.61
CA GLY A 473 -26.90 33.84 -33.30
C GLY A 473 -27.93 34.96 -33.28
N ASN A 474 -28.95 34.95 -34.16
CA ASN A 474 -30.20 35.67 -33.88
C ASN A 474 -31.34 34.66 -33.73
N SER A 475 -31.96 34.69 -32.55
CA SER A 475 -33.10 33.93 -32.06
C SER A 475 -32.83 32.48 -31.62
N VAL A 476 -32.85 32.28 -30.30
CA VAL A 476 -33.74 31.29 -29.64
C VAL A 476 -33.64 31.43 -28.11
N GLY A 477 -34.75 31.36 -27.45
CA GLY A 477 -35.04 31.66 -26.08
C GLY A 477 -34.34 30.78 -25.04
N HIS A 478 -34.33 31.31 -23.83
CA HIS A 478 -33.89 30.64 -22.61
C HIS A 478 -34.58 29.29 -22.39
N ILE A 479 -33.83 28.20 -22.46
CA ILE A 479 -34.27 26.91 -21.96
C ILE A 479 -33.66 26.74 -20.58
N VAL A 480 -34.54 26.71 -19.57
CA VAL A 480 -34.23 26.45 -18.17
C VAL A 480 -34.02 24.95 -18.00
N PHE A 481 -32.87 24.55 -17.49
CA PHE A 481 -32.65 23.18 -17.04
C PHE A 481 -33.59 22.85 -15.86
N LYS A 482 -34.36 21.77 -16.00
CA LYS A 482 -35.07 21.09 -14.92
C LYS A 482 -34.22 19.99 -14.29
#